data_f4f79d15cdd05e0b8a989da503635573
#
_entry.id   f4f79d15cdd05e0b8a989da503635573
#
_cell.length_a   1.000
_cell.length_b   1.000
_cell.length_c   1.000
_cell.angle_alpha   90.00
_cell.angle_beta   90.00
_cell.angle_gamma   90.00
#
_symmetry.space_group_name_H-M   'P 1'
#
loop_
_entity.id
_entity.type
_entity.pdbx_description
1 polymer ?
#
loop_
_entity_poly.entity_id
_entity_poly.type
_entity_poly.pdbx_seq_one_letter_code
_entity_poly.pdbx_strand_id
1 'polypeptide(L)'
;MVVTGEQMSAEEFEVVVVGAGQAGVAMSEHLTNAGISHVVLERARIAERWRSERWDSLVANGPAWHDRFPSLEFEGYDPDAFVPKEAVADYFVAYAEKFKAPIRTGIDVKSVTKNSTDAGFKVITSTGEIDAKYVVAATGPFQKPAIPPVVPADVSVHQLHSSDYHNPEQLPEGGVLVVGAGSSGVQIAADLRKAGRDVYLSVGEHDRPPRRYRGRDNVWWLGVLGKWDLATPPAGAEHVTIAVSGFAGGKTVDFRDLADSGITLLGLTSSYENGILKFADDLERNIARGDKNYLSVLTEADEFIAQNNLDLPPEPEAHVLGPMPKEAVNPIREIDLAAAGITTILWATGYATDYSWLNVPGALTDAGKPAHQRGVSNANGIYFLGQAWLSRRGSAFIWGVWHDAKFLADQIQIQRSYKSYAGSARIIN
;
A
#
# COMPACT_ATOMS: atom_id res chain seq x y z
N MET A 1 -4.28 -19.14 -53.92
CA MET A 1 -4.98 -19.37 -52.64
C MET A 1 -4.72 -18.15 -51.80
N VAL A 2 -5.67 -17.24 -51.71
CA VAL A 2 -5.60 -16.08 -50.83
C VAL A 2 -6.08 -16.58 -49.48
N VAL A 3 -5.16 -16.65 -48.51
CA VAL A 3 -5.52 -16.91 -47.10
C VAL A 3 -6.16 -15.62 -46.61
N THR A 4 -7.48 -15.58 -46.60
CA THR A 4 -8.25 -14.57 -45.88
C THR A 4 -7.93 -14.72 -44.39
N GLY A 5 -7.12 -13.82 -43.85
CA GLY A 5 -6.97 -13.70 -42.40
C GLY A 5 -8.33 -13.37 -41.81
N GLU A 6 -8.93 -14.29 -41.11
CA GLU A 6 -10.05 -14.01 -40.20
C GLU A 6 -9.55 -12.95 -39.22
N GLN A 7 -10.05 -11.73 -39.38
CA GLN A 7 -9.94 -10.70 -38.35
C GLN A 7 -10.70 -11.25 -37.13
N MET A 8 -9.99 -11.78 -36.15
CA MET A 8 -10.58 -12.13 -34.86
C MET A 8 -11.24 -10.85 -34.33
N SER A 9 -12.56 -10.88 -34.20
CA SER A 9 -13.30 -9.78 -33.58
C SER A 9 -12.72 -9.56 -32.18
N ALA A 10 -12.48 -8.31 -31.82
CA ALA A 10 -12.04 -7.99 -30.46
C ALA A 10 -13.05 -8.58 -29.45
N GLU A 11 -12.54 -9.18 -28.40
CA GLU A 11 -13.38 -9.67 -27.31
C GLU A 11 -14.03 -8.47 -26.59
N GLU A 12 -15.31 -8.56 -26.22
CA GLU A 12 -16.06 -7.45 -25.65
C GLU A 12 -16.49 -7.75 -24.21
N PHE A 13 -16.19 -6.81 -23.30
CA PHE A 13 -16.68 -6.80 -21.93
C PHE A 13 -17.33 -5.48 -21.58
N GLU A 14 -18.26 -5.50 -20.64
CA GLU A 14 -18.80 -4.24 -20.12
C GLU A 14 -17.76 -3.52 -19.25
N VAL A 15 -17.05 -4.24 -18.39
CA VAL A 15 -15.99 -3.70 -17.52
C VAL A 15 -14.71 -4.49 -17.68
N VAL A 16 -13.59 -3.80 -17.88
CA VAL A 16 -12.25 -4.35 -17.71
C VAL A 16 -11.66 -3.81 -16.42
N VAL A 17 -11.25 -4.70 -15.51
CA VAL A 17 -10.53 -4.38 -14.27
C VAL A 17 -9.05 -4.71 -14.47
N VAL A 18 -8.16 -3.76 -14.25
CA VAL A 18 -6.73 -3.92 -14.42
C VAL A 18 -6.05 -4.14 -13.07
N GLY A 19 -5.54 -5.36 -12.84
CA GLY A 19 -4.91 -5.81 -11.59
C GLY A 19 -5.82 -6.70 -10.75
N ALA A 20 -5.30 -7.86 -10.28
CA ALA A 20 -5.95 -8.81 -9.40
C ALA A 20 -5.31 -8.89 -8.01
N GLY A 21 -4.90 -7.75 -7.46
CA GLY A 21 -4.64 -7.58 -6.03
C GLY A 21 -5.95 -7.44 -5.25
N GLN A 22 -5.85 -7.06 -3.98
CA GLN A 22 -7.02 -6.82 -3.10
C GLN A 22 -8.09 -5.93 -3.75
N ALA A 23 -7.69 -4.90 -4.49
CA ALA A 23 -8.61 -3.97 -5.15
C ALA A 23 -9.41 -4.64 -6.28
N GLY A 24 -8.74 -5.35 -7.19
CA GLY A 24 -9.40 -6.02 -8.32
C GLY A 24 -10.30 -7.17 -7.89
N VAL A 25 -9.88 -7.94 -6.87
CA VAL A 25 -10.69 -9.04 -6.32
C VAL A 25 -11.96 -8.50 -5.66
N ALA A 26 -11.86 -7.41 -4.87
CA ALA A 26 -13.02 -6.74 -4.29
C ALA A 26 -13.97 -6.16 -5.37
N MET A 27 -13.41 -5.54 -6.41
CA MET A 27 -14.21 -5.00 -7.51
C MET A 27 -14.98 -6.10 -8.24
N SER A 28 -14.32 -7.22 -8.51
CA SER A 28 -14.93 -8.37 -9.19
C SER A 28 -16.13 -8.94 -8.42
N GLU A 29 -16.05 -9.06 -7.09
CA GLU A 29 -17.19 -9.46 -6.26
C GLU A 29 -18.40 -8.55 -6.51
N HIS A 30 -18.21 -7.24 -6.40
CA HIS A 30 -19.32 -6.28 -6.52
C HIS A 30 -19.90 -6.23 -7.93
N LEU A 31 -19.07 -6.35 -8.97
CA LEU A 31 -19.53 -6.47 -10.35
C LEU A 31 -20.31 -7.77 -10.59
N THR A 32 -19.84 -8.90 -10.04
CA THR A 32 -20.55 -10.17 -10.09
C THR A 32 -21.93 -10.07 -9.42
N ASN A 33 -21.97 -9.52 -8.21
CA ASN A 33 -23.22 -9.34 -7.46
C ASN A 33 -24.21 -8.40 -8.15
N ALA A 34 -23.70 -7.42 -8.93
CA ALA A 34 -24.52 -6.51 -9.73
C ALA A 34 -24.92 -7.08 -11.11
N GLY A 35 -24.49 -8.30 -11.48
CA GLY A 35 -24.74 -8.90 -12.78
C GLY A 35 -24.10 -8.13 -13.95
N ILE A 36 -22.93 -7.50 -13.71
CA ILE A 36 -22.18 -6.74 -14.70
C ILE A 36 -21.12 -7.63 -15.34
N SER A 37 -21.19 -7.79 -16.68
CA SER A 37 -20.17 -8.53 -17.44
C SER A 37 -18.81 -7.86 -17.28
N HIS A 38 -17.82 -8.60 -16.82
CA HIS A 38 -16.48 -8.06 -16.62
C HIS A 38 -15.39 -9.11 -16.75
N VAL A 39 -14.16 -8.65 -16.89
CA VAL A 39 -12.94 -9.46 -16.77
C VAL A 39 -11.93 -8.70 -15.92
N VAL A 40 -11.19 -9.43 -15.10
CA VAL A 40 -10.05 -8.90 -14.36
C VAL A 40 -8.78 -9.40 -15.04
N LEU A 41 -7.90 -8.48 -15.41
CA LEU A 41 -6.64 -8.79 -16.09
C LEU A 41 -5.48 -8.60 -15.11
N GLU A 42 -4.71 -9.66 -14.92
CA GLU A 42 -3.55 -9.65 -14.03
C GLU A 42 -2.30 -10.14 -14.79
N ARG A 43 -1.23 -9.35 -14.74
CA ARG A 43 0.02 -9.66 -15.45
C ARG A 43 0.76 -10.88 -14.90
N ALA A 44 0.56 -11.19 -13.62
CA ALA A 44 1.19 -12.32 -12.94
C ALA A 44 0.13 -13.22 -12.27
N ARG A 45 0.29 -13.58 -10.99
CA ARG A 45 -0.69 -14.36 -10.22
C ARG A 45 -1.61 -13.44 -9.40
N ILE A 46 -2.75 -13.93 -8.97
CA ILE A 46 -3.59 -13.21 -8.00
C ILE A 46 -2.77 -12.88 -6.76
N ALA A 47 -2.85 -11.62 -6.32
CA ALA A 47 -2.12 -11.10 -5.18
C ALA A 47 -0.59 -11.25 -5.25
N GLU A 48 -0.01 -11.19 -6.46
CA GLU A 48 1.41 -11.44 -6.71
C GLU A 48 2.35 -10.63 -5.81
N ARG A 49 2.05 -9.35 -5.58
CA ARG A 49 2.92 -8.48 -4.78
C ARG A 49 3.04 -8.92 -3.31
N TRP A 50 2.05 -9.61 -2.78
CA TRP A 50 2.16 -10.24 -1.45
C TRP A 50 3.16 -11.38 -1.45
N ARG A 51 3.34 -12.08 -2.58
CA ARG A 51 4.26 -13.24 -2.71
C ARG A 51 5.67 -12.82 -3.04
N SER A 52 5.85 -12.00 -4.08
CA SER A 52 7.15 -11.76 -4.71
C SER A 52 7.82 -10.42 -4.38
N GLU A 53 7.08 -9.45 -3.83
CA GLU A 53 7.61 -8.11 -3.54
C GLU A 53 7.62 -7.81 -2.03
N ARG A 54 7.79 -8.84 -1.21
CA ARG A 54 7.83 -8.74 0.26
C ARG A 54 8.84 -9.72 0.83
N TRP A 55 9.42 -9.35 1.98
CA TRP A 55 10.36 -10.22 2.70
C TRP A 55 9.65 -11.37 3.39
N ASP A 56 10.40 -12.45 3.62
CA ASP A 56 9.85 -13.76 4.03
C ASP A 56 9.19 -13.73 5.42
N SER A 57 9.71 -12.92 6.32
CA SER A 57 9.14 -12.78 7.69
C SER A 57 7.96 -11.81 7.78
N LEU A 58 7.47 -11.24 6.66
CA LEU A 58 6.36 -10.29 6.70
C LEU A 58 5.07 -10.95 7.16
N VAL A 59 4.40 -10.31 8.10
CA VAL A 59 3.01 -10.55 8.48
C VAL A 59 2.17 -9.31 8.21
N ALA A 60 0.85 -9.47 8.06
CA ALA A 60 -0.08 -8.35 7.93
C ALA A 60 0.08 -7.36 9.10
N ASN A 61 -0.10 -6.07 8.83
CA ASN A 61 0.02 -5.03 9.87
C ASN A 61 -1.23 -4.88 10.73
N GLY A 62 -2.37 -5.42 10.29
CA GLY A 62 -3.59 -5.51 11.08
C GLY A 62 -3.91 -6.96 11.44
N PRO A 63 -4.67 -7.18 12.51
CA PRO A 63 -5.09 -8.52 12.92
C PRO A 63 -6.09 -9.13 11.95
N ALA A 64 -6.20 -10.46 11.93
CA ALA A 64 -7.01 -11.24 11.00
C ALA A 64 -8.49 -10.84 11.01
N TRP A 65 -9.04 -10.44 12.17
CA TRP A 65 -10.45 -10.02 12.25
C TRP A 65 -10.71 -8.73 11.45
N HIS A 66 -9.70 -7.88 11.27
CA HIS A 66 -9.81 -6.58 10.61
C HIS A 66 -9.33 -6.62 9.15
N ASP A 67 -8.13 -7.19 8.87
CA ASP A 67 -7.50 -7.13 7.56
C ASP A 67 -8.07 -8.17 6.59
N ARG A 68 -9.39 -8.23 6.49
CA ARG A 68 -10.17 -9.15 5.66
C ARG A 68 -11.35 -8.47 4.99
N PHE A 69 -11.97 -9.12 4.02
CA PHE A 69 -13.26 -8.73 3.46
C PHE A 69 -14.42 -9.32 4.28
N PRO A 70 -15.61 -8.69 4.26
CA PRO A 70 -16.70 -9.08 5.17
C PRO A 70 -17.16 -10.52 5.06
N SER A 71 -17.11 -11.12 3.87
CA SER A 71 -17.72 -12.41 3.57
C SER A 71 -16.78 -13.62 3.69
N LEU A 72 -15.51 -13.42 4.06
CA LEU A 72 -14.54 -14.51 4.27
C LEU A 72 -13.62 -14.18 5.43
N GLU A 73 -13.32 -15.17 6.26
CA GLU A 73 -12.36 -15.09 7.36
C GLU A 73 -11.06 -15.80 6.99
N PHE A 74 -9.98 -15.53 7.73
CA PHE A 74 -8.76 -16.30 7.62
C PHE A 74 -8.92 -17.64 8.33
N GLU A 75 -8.99 -18.70 7.57
CA GLU A 75 -9.17 -20.06 8.11
C GLU A 75 -7.92 -20.50 8.88
N GLY A 76 -8.12 -21.05 10.09
CA GLY A 76 -7.04 -21.60 10.91
C GLY A 76 -6.23 -20.55 11.69
N TYR A 77 -6.61 -19.26 11.65
CA TYR A 77 -5.96 -18.21 12.41
C TYR A 77 -6.87 -17.68 13.53
N ASP A 78 -6.23 -17.36 14.68
CA ASP A 78 -6.90 -16.59 15.72
C ASP A 78 -7.29 -15.21 15.16
N PRO A 79 -8.46 -14.66 15.53
CA PRO A 79 -8.87 -13.34 15.06
C PRO A 79 -7.85 -12.23 15.35
N ASP A 80 -7.14 -12.29 16.47
CA ASP A 80 -6.12 -11.30 16.84
C ASP A 80 -4.72 -11.60 16.29
N ALA A 81 -4.55 -12.69 15.53
CA ALA A 81 -3.27 -13.03 14.89
C ALA A 81 -2.94 -12.09 13.74
N PHE A 82 -1.65 -11.85 13.53
CA PHE A 82 -1.11 -11.17 12.35
C PHE A 82 -0.71 -12.23 11.32
N VAL A 83 -1.44 -12.26 10.22
CA VAL A 83 -1.37 -13.34 9.23
C VAL A 83 -0.13 -13.21 8.35
N PRO A 84 0.64 -14.30 8.10
CA PRO A 84 1.78 -14.29 7.18
C PRO A 84 1.39 -13.90 5.75
N LYS A 85 2.33 -13.29 5.02
CA LYS A 85 2.11 -12.77 3.65
C LYS A 85 1.55 -13.81 2.68
N GLU A 86 2.00 -15.05 2.78
CA GLU A 86 1.52 -16.16 1.93
C GLU A 86 0.05 -16.44 2.18
N ALA A 87 -0.36 -16.50 3.45
CA ALA A 87 -1.75 -16.73 3.80
C ALA A 87 -2.66 -15.54 3.40
N VAL A 88 -2.13 -14.31 3.41
CA VAL A 88 -2.86 -13.16 2.85
C VAL A 88 -3.05 -13.32 1.34
N ALA A 89 -2.03 -13.77 0.63
CA ALA A 89 -2.14 -14.03 -0.81
C ALA A 89 -3.12 -15.16 -1.12
N ASP A 90 -3.07 -16.26 -0.36
CA ASP A 90 -3.98 -17.41 -0.50
C ASP A 90 -5.42 -17.03 -0.17
N TYR A 91 -5.63 -16.17 0.81
CA TYR A 91 -6.92 -15.59 1.13
C TYR A 91 -7.57 -14.90 -0.08
N PHE A 92 -6.82 -14.09 -0.84
CA PHE A 92 -7.36 -13.43 -2.03
C PHE A 92 -7.65 -14.42 -3.17
N VAL A 93 -6.88 -15.51 -3.29
CA VAL A 93 -7.21 -16.60 -4.23
C VAL A 93 -8.52 -17.28 -3.83
N ALA A 94 -8.65 -17.69 -2.57
CA ALA A 94 -9.87 -18.32 -2.06
C ALA A 94 -11.09 -17.37 -2.18
N TYR A 95 -10.87 -16.08 -1.96
CA TYR A 95 -11.93 -15.09 -2.14
C TYR A 95 -12.38 -14.96 -3.60
N ALA A 96 -11.44 -14.92 -4.54
CA ALA A 96 -11.73 -14.89 -5.97
C ALA A 96 -12.48 -16.16 -6.42
N GLU A 97 -12.09 -17.32 -5.93
CA GLU A 97 -12.75 -18.60 -6.20
C GLU A 97 -14.18 -18.63 -5.65
N LYS A 98 -14.39 -18.15 -4.42
CA LYS A 98 -15.71 -18.08 -3.77
C LYS A 98 -16.73 -17.34 -4.62
N PHE A 99 -16.34 -16.23 -5.26
CA PHE A 99 -17.21 -15.42 -6.12
C PHE A 99 -17.09 -15.79 -7.60
N LYS A 100 -16.31 -16.82 -7.94
CA LYS A 100 -16.05 -17.22 -9.34
C LYS A 100 -15.62 -16.03 -10.19
N ALA A 101 -14.72 -15.20 -9.63
CA ALA A 101 -14.24 -14.00 -10.28
C ALA A 101 -13.61 -14.33 -11.64
N PRO A 102 -14.00 -13.67 -12.75
CA PRO A 102 -13.47 -13.95 -14.09
C PRO A 102 -12.07 -13.32 -14.23
N ILE A 103 -11.08 -13.86 -13.51
CA ILE A 103 -9.70 -13.36 -13.50
C ILE A 103 -8.88 -14.12 -14.54
N ARG A 104 -8.16 -13.38 -15.38
CA ARG A 104 -7.18 -13.90 -16.33
C ARG A 104 -5.79 -13.48 -15.89
N THR A 105 -4.97 -14.45 -15.52
CA THR A 105 -3.58 -14.26 -15.12
C THR A 105 -2.63 -14.37 -16.31
N GLY A 106 -1.43 -13.79 -16.21
CA GLY A 106 -0.46 -13.76 -17.31
C GLY A 106 -0.81 -12.76 -18.42
N ILE A 107 -1.76 -11.86 -18.20
CA ILE A 107 -2.23 -10.87 -19.16
C ILE A 107 -1.79 -9.46 -18.72
N ASP A 108 -0.84 -8.90 -19.43
CA ASP A 108 -0.35 -7.54 -19.16
C ASP A 108 -1.08 -6.52 -20.05
N VAL A 109 -1.69 -5.51 -19.42
CA VAL A 109 -2.34 -4.39 -20.11
C VAL A 109 -1.28 -3.39 -20.54
N LYS A 110 -1.12 -3.22 -21.85
CA LYS A 110 -0.12 -2.35 -22.47
C LYS A 110 -0.62 -0.93 -22.68
N SER A 111 -1.88 -0.78 -23.11
CA SER A 111 -2.50 0.53 -23.23
C SER A 111 -4.02 0.48 -23.16
N VAL A 112 -4.59 1.58 -22.70
CA VAL A 112 -6.03 1.86 -22.75
C VAL A 112 -6.23 3.20 -23.45
N THR A 113 -7.06 3.20 -24.49
CA THR A 113 -7.41 4.39 -25.27
C THR A 113 -8.91 4.46 -25.47
N LYS A 114 -9.44 5.65 -25.80
CA LYS A 114 -10.84 5.75 -26.24
C LYS A 114 -11.02 5.07 -27.59
N ASN A 115 -12.17 4.41 -27.79
CA ASN A 115 -12.58 3.93 -29.10
C ASN A 115 -12.87 5.10 -30.05
N SER A 116 -12.62 4.92 -31.35
CA SER A 116 -12.88 5.93 -32.39
C SER A 116 -14.35 6.33 -32.51
N THR A 117 -15.26 5.49 -32.03
CA THR A 117 -16.72 5.70 -32.03
C THR A 117 -17.25 6.37 -30.77
N ASP A 118 -16.39 6.81 -29.84
CA ASP A 118 -16.72 7.40 -28.52
C ASP A 118 -17.53 6.49 -27.56
N ALA A 119 -17.73 5.22 -27.94
CA ALA A 119 -18.61 4.28 -27.26
C ALA A 119 -17.90 3.36 -26.25
N GLY A 120 -16.70 3.72 -25.75
CA GLY A 120 -15.94 2.91 -24.80
C GLY A 120 -14.44 3.03 -24.97
N PHE A 121 -13.74 1.95 -24.64
CA PHE A 121 -12.29 1.91 -24.61
C PHE A 121 -11.76 0.68 -25.34
N LYS A 122 -10.63 0.86 -26.00
CA LYS A 122 -9.80 -0.21 -26.51
C LYS A 122 -8.71 -0.51 -25.49
N VAL A 123 -8.64 -1.75 -25.02
CA VAL A 123 -7.63 -2.26 -24.10
C VAL A 123 -6.71 -3.18 -24.88
N ILE A 124 -5.46 -2.75 -25.07
CA ILE A 124 -4.41 -3.55 -25.70
C ILE A 124 -3.69 -4.33 -24.62
N THR A 125 -3.64 -5.63 -24.80
CA THR A 125 -3.00 -6.56 -23.85
C THR A 125 -1.82 -7.30 -24.49
N SER A 126 -1.09 -8.07 -23.68
CA SER A 126 -0.03 -8.97 -24.18
C SER A 126 -0.54 -10.09 -25.09
N THR A 127 -1.85 -10.36 -25.13
CA THR A 127 -2.45 -11.48 -25.84
C THR A 127 -3.48 -11.07 -26.90
N GLY A 128 -3.78 -9.78 -27.02
CA GLY A 128 -4.76 -9.29 -27.99
C GLY A 128 -5.46 -8.02 -27.53
N GLU A 129 -6.56 -7.70 -28.19
CA GLU A 129 -7.36 -6.51 -27.94
C GLU A 129 -8.69 -6.87 -27.28
N ILE A 130 -9.15 -6.01 -26.37
CA ILE A 130 -10.44 -6.12 -25.70
C ILE A 130 -11.15 -4.77 -25.82
N ASP A 131 -12.43 -4.79 -26.20
CA ASP A 131 -13.29 -3.63 -26.15
C ASP A 131 -14.06 -3.59 -24.83
N ALA A 132 -14.08 -2.43 -24.16
CA ALA A 132 -14.72 -2.24 -22.87
C ALA A 132 -15.54 -0.96 -22.82
N LYS A 133 -16.70 -0.98 -22.14
CA LYS A 133 -17.48 0.24 -21.87
C LYS A 133 -16.91 1.04 -20.70
N TYR A 134 -16.30 0.35 -19.75
CA TYR A 134 -15.72 0.91 -18.54
C TYR A 134 -14.38 0.25 -18.22
N VAL A 135 -13.46 1.00 -17.65
CA VAL A 135 -12.16 0.48 -17.17
C VAL A 135 -11.94 0.90 -15.72
N VAL A 136 -11.57 -0.07 -14.89
CA VAL A 136 -11.19 0.15 -13.49
C VAL A 136 -9.70 -0.10 -13.33
N ALA A 137 -8.93 0.94 -13.03
CA ALA A 137 -7.53 0.85 -12.70
C ALA A 137 -7.37 0.42 -11.23
N ALA A 138 -7.14 -0.88 -10.98
CA ALA A 138 -7.01 -1.51 -9.68
C ALA A 138 -5.56 -1.95 -9.37
N THR A 139 -4.58 -1.22 -9.90
CA THR A 139 -3.14 -1.55 -9.84
C THR A 139 -2.47 -1.28 -8.50
N GLY A 140 -3.21 -0.73 -7.53
CA GLY A 140 -2.74 -0.46 -6.18
C GLY A 140 -1.76 0.73 -6.08
N PRO A 141 -1.31 1.08 -4.84
CA PRO A 141 -0.44 2.23 -4.61
C PRO A 141 1.07 1.91 -4.74
N PHE A 142 1.46 0.64 -4.73
CA PHE A 142 2.85 0.19 -4.71
C PHE A 142 3.32 -0.21 -6.11
N GLN A 143 3.42 0.73 -7.06
CA GLN A 143 3.61 0.38 -8.48
C GLN A 143 5.08 0.38 -8.92
N LYS A 144 5.81 1.44 -8.63
CA LYS A 144 7.24 1.56 -8.93
C LYS A 144 8.03 1.88 -7.68
N PRO A 145 9.15 1.19 -7.40
CA PRO A 145 10.07 1.58 -6.34
C PRO A 145 10.49 3.04 -6.47
N ALA A 146 10.45 3.79 -5.37
CA ALA A 146 10.89 5.18 -5.32
C ALA A 146 12.27 5.25 -4.63
N ILE A 147 13.34 5.19 -5.40
CA ILE A 147 14.72 5.31 -4.89
C ILE A 147 15.17 6.76 -5.09
N PRO A 148 15.46 7.51 -4.01
CA PRO A 148 16.02 8.85 -4.13
C PRO A 148 17.39 8.83 -4.82
N PRO A 149 17.70 9.78 -5.72
CA PRO A 149 18.98 9.83 -6.43
C PRO A 149 20.11 10.43 -5.56
N VAL A 150 20.18 9.98 -4.29
CA VAL A 150 21.19 10.46 -3.33
C VAL A 150 22.52 9.75 -3.53
N VAL A 151 22.47 8.43 -3.76
CA VAL A 151 23.67 7.61 -4.00
C VAL A 151 23.68 7.20 -5.46
N PRO A 152 24.74 7.51 -6.22
CA PRO A 152 24.86 7.09 -7.61
C PRO A 152 24.76 5.58 -7.78
N ALA A 153 24.20 5.13 -8.89
CA ALA A 153 23.98 3.70 -9.14
C ALA A 153 25.28 2.93 -9.44
N ASP A 154 26.36 3.63 -9.81
CA ASP A 154 27.66 3.07 -10.20
C ASP A 154 28.66 2.94 -9.05
N VAL A 155 28.25 3.26 -7.81
CA VAL A 155 29.09 3.02 -6.62
C VAL A 155 29.13 1.52 -6.29
N SER A 156 30.24 1.09 -5.65
CA SER A 156 30.48 -0.33 -5.36
C SER A 156 29.56 -0.93 -4.28
N VAL A 157 28.83 -0.13 -3.53
CA VAL A 157 27.87 -0.61 -2.51
C VAL A 157 26.66 -1.22 -3.19
N HIS A 158 26.19 -2.39 -2.71
CA HIS A 158 24.98 -3.01 -3.21
C HIS A 158 23.76 -2.18 -2.85
N GLN A 159 22.92 -1.84 -3.82
CA GLN A 159 21.71 -1.05 -3.60
C GLN A 159 20.49 -1.84 -4.05
N LEU A 160 19.46 -1.92 -3.20
CA LEU A 160 18.18 -2.53 -3.54
C LEU A 160 17.04 -1.79 -2.87
N HIS A 161 15.87 -1.87 -3.47
CA HIS A 161 14.64 -1.39 -2.84
C HIS A 161 14.01 -2.45 -1.95
N SER A 162 13.19 -2.05 -0.96
CA SER A 162 12.51 -2.97 -0.05
C SER A 162 11.57 -3.98 -0.75
N SER A 163 11.15 -3.73 -2.00
CA SER A 163 10.41 -4.70 -2.83
C SER A 163 11.25 -5.89 -3.29
N ASP A 164 12.55 -5.73 -3.36
CA ASP A 164 13.49 -6.73 -3.86
C ASP A 164 14.20 -7.47 -2.71
N TYR A 165 13.96 -7.04 -1.48
CA TYR A 165 14.45 -7.71 -0.28
C TYR A 165 13.54 -8.85 0.13
N HIS A 166 14.10 -10.05 0.32
CA HIS A 166 13.37 -11.24 0.77
C HIS A 166 13.86 -11.72 2.14
N ASN A 167 15.15 -11.81 2.34
CA ASN A 167 15.75 -12.32 3.59
C ASN A 167 17.19 -11.82 3.76
N PRO A 168 17.78 -11.94 4.97
CA PRO A 168 19.15 -11.51 5.23
C PRO A 168 20.23 -12.24 4.41
N GLU A 169 19.97 -13.48 4.02
CA GLU A 169 20.91 -14.35 3.27
C GLU A 169 21.08 -13.90 1.83
N GLN A 170 20.12 -13.14 1.29
CA GLN A 170 20.20 -12.55 -0.05
C GLN A 170 21.32 -11.50 -0.16
N LEU A 171 21.66 -10.84 0.95
CA LEU A 171 22.54 -9.68 0.93
C LEU A 171 24.00 -10.06 1.08
N PRO A 172 24.95 -9.32 0.45
CA PRO A 172 26.38 -9.48 0.69
C PRO A 172 26.72 -9.43 2.18
N GLU A 173 27.79 -10.14 2.59
CA GLU A 173 28.29 -10.04 3.97
C GLU A 173 28.67 -8.58 4.30
N GLY A 174 28.47 -8.17 5.56
CA GLY A 174 28.76 -6.81 6.05
C GLY A 174 27.56 -6.08 6.62
N GLY A 175 27.72 -4.81 6.91
CA GLY A 175 26.69 -3.94 7.46
C GLY A 175 25.65 -3.55 6.42
N VAL A 176 24.42 -3.28 6.89
CA VAL A 176 23.31 -2.84 6.06
C VAL A 176 22.78 -1.50 6.55
N LEU A 177 22.74 -0.52 5.65
CA LEU A 177 22.03 0.73 5.89
C LEU A 177 20.61 0.63 5.33
N VAL A 178 19.61 0.69 6.18
CA VAL A 178 18.20 0.81 5.80
C VAL A 178 17.81 2.29 5.79
N VAL A 179 17.36 2.79 4.65
CA VAL A 179 16.93 4.19 4.49
C VAL A 179 15.41 4.26 4.49
N GLY A 180 14.85 4.94 5.50
CA GLY A 180 13.41 5.08 5.71
C GLY A 180 12.90 4.30 6.92
N ALA A 181 12.17 4.98 7.78
CA ALA A 181 11.69 4.46 9.09
C ALA A 181 10.17 4.23 9.13
N GLY A 182 9.54 4.01 7.98
CA GLY A 182 8.17 3.52 7.90
C GLY A 182 8.07 2.02 8.24
N SER A 183 6.87 1.45 8.18
CA SER A 183 6.62 0.04 8.51
C SER A 183 7.59 -0.94 7.86
N SER A 184 7.89 -0.78 6.57
CA SER A 184 8.86 -1.65 5.89
C SER A 184 10.27 -1.49 6.45
N GLY A 185 10.74 -0.24 6.62
CA GLY A 185 12.11 0.01 7.07
C GLY A 185 12.38 -0.52 8.49
N VAL A 186 11.49 -0.25 9.43
CA VAL A 186 11.66 -0.72 10.83
C VAL A 186 11.56 -2.25 10.93
N GLN A 187 10.69 -2.88 10.14
CA GLN A 187 10.54 -4.34 10.16
C GLN A 187 11.74 -5.04 9.52
N ILE A 188 12.23 -4.55 8.39
CA ILE A 188 13.42 -5.09 7.73
C ILE A 188 14.67 -4.86 8.59
N ALA A 189 14.82 -3.68 9.19
CA ALA A 189 15.94 -3.41 10.11
C ALA A 189 15.95 -4.39 11.30
N ALA A 190 14.77 -4.67 11.88
CA ALA A 190 14.63 -5.65 12.96
C ALA A 190 14.91 -7.09 12.49
N ASP A 191 14.47 -7.46 11.30
CA ASP A 191 14.72 -8.77 10.68
C ASP A 191 16.24 -8.99 10.44
N LEU A 192 16.92 -8.02 9.85
CA LEU A 192 18.37 -8.03 9.64
C LEU A 192 19.13 -8.10 10.98
N ARG A 193 18.71 -7.32 11.98
CA ARG A 193 19.35 -7.33 13.30
C ARG A 193 19.18 -8.67 14.01
N LYS A 194 18.00 -9.28 13.92
CA LYS A 194 17.73 -10.63 14.44
C LYS A 194 18.62 -11.69 13.79
N ALA A 195 18.96 -11.53 12.52
CA ALA A 195 19.90 -12.38 11.80
C ALA A 195 21.38 -12.10 12.12
N GLY A 196 21.67 -11.18 13.06
CA GLY A 196 23.03 -10.87 13.51
C GLY A 196 23.79 -9.89 12.63
N ARG A 197 23.12 -9.19 11.69
CA ARG A 197 23.76 -8.16 10.86
C ARG A 197 24.01 -6.87 11.63
N ASP A 198 25.06 -6.15 11.27
CA ASP A 198 25.24 -4.76 11.70
C ASP A 198 24.27 -3.89 10.90
N VAL A 199 23.34 -3.21 11.60
CA VAL A 199 22.26 -2.47 10.98
C VAL A 199 22.32 -1.00 11.37
N TYR A 200 22.23 -0.15 10.34
CA TYR A 200 22.06 1.28 10.43
C TYR A 200 20.67 1.64 9.91
N LEU A 201 19.93 2.51 10.60
CA LEU A 201 18.59 2.93 10.19
C LEU A 201 18.52 4.45 10.09
N SER A 202 18.30 4.95 8.86
CA SER A 202 18.07 6.37 8.61
C SER A 202 16.60 6.71 8.85
N VAL A 203 16.36 7.57 9.84
CA VAL A 203 15.04 7.91 10.39
C VAL A 203 14.63 9.30 9.96
N GLY A 204 13.61 9.39 9.10
CA GLY A 204 12.92 10.62 8.76
C GLY A 204 11.70 10.88 9.66
N GLU A 205 10.92 11.89 9.33
CA GLU A 205 9.67 12.19 10.03
C GLU A 205 8.69 11.01 9.93
N HIS A 206 8.06 10.64 11.04
CA HIS A 206 7.15 9.51 11.11
C HIS A 206 6.13 9.67 12.24
N ASP A 207 5.03 8.94 12.11
CA ASP A 207 4.09 8.63 13.19
C ASP A 207 4.36 7.21 13.69
N ARG A 208 4.26 6.99 15.01
CA ARG A 208 4.39 5.66 15.63
C ARG A 208 3.23 5.40 16.59
N PRO A 209 2.05 4.99 16.10
CA PRO A 209 0.93 4.70 16.99
C PRO A 209 1.25 3.51 17.89
N PRO A 210 0.63 3.41 19.09
CA PRO A 210 0.73 2.23 19.92
C PRO A 210 0.19 1.02 19.16
N ARG A 211 0.83 -0.14 19.27
CA ARG A 211 0.27 -1.37 18.68
C ARG A 211 -0.98 -1.81 19.42
N ARG A 212 -0.91 -1.80 20.73
CA ARG A 212 -2.03 -2.05 21.63
C ARG A 212 -2.05 -1.01 22.74
N TYR A 213 -3.23 -0.69 23.20
CA TYR A 213 -3.44 0.14 24.38
C TYR A 213 -4.71 -0.29 25.09
N ARG A 214 -4.65 -0.46 26.42
CA ARG A 214 -5.75 -0.89 27.29
C ARG A 214 -6.48 -2.13 26.75
N GLY A 215 -5.69 -3.12 26.31
CA GLY A 215 -6.15 -4.40 25.80
C GLY A 215 -6.76 -4.38 24.40
N ARG A 216 -6.73 -3.24 23.70
CA ARG A 216 -7.25 -3.10 22.33
C ARG A 216 -6.15 -2.81 21.32
N ASP A 217 -6.28 -3.41 20.13
CA ASP A 217 -5.36 -3.19 19.04
C ASP A 217 -5.52 -1.79 18.42
N ASN A 218 -4.45 -1.26 17.81
CA ASN A 218 -4.47 0.04 17.15
C ASN A 218 -5.58 0.19 16.10
N VAL A 219 -5.86 -0.87 15.33
CA VAL A 219 -6.92 -0.80 14.29
C VAL A 219 -8.30 -0.67 14.91
N TRP A 220 -8.52 -1.23 16.11
CA TRP A 220 -9.76 -1.02 16.86
C TRP A 220 -9.90 0.44 17.30
N TRP A 221 -8.81 1.03 17.82
CA TRP A 221 -8.79 2.46 18.18
C TRP A 221 -9.05 3.36 16.98
N LEU A 222 -8.40 3.08 15.85
CA LEU A 222 -8.66 3.83 14.61
C LEU A 222 -10.13 3.73 14.17
N GLY A 223 -10.78 2.58 14.41
CA GLY A 223 -12.19 2.37 14.11
C GLY A 223 -13.11 3.19 14.99
N VAL A 224 -13.06 3.00 16.31
CA VAL A 224 -13.97 3.66 17.26
C VAL A 224 -13.76 5.16 17.35
N LEU A 225 -12.55 5.65 17.08
CA LEU A 225 -12.22 7.08 17.01
C LEU A 225 -12.57 7.70 15.64
N GLY A 226 -13.14 6.94 14.70
CA GLY A 226 -13.48 7.43 13.36
C GLY A 226 -12.28 7.79 12.48
N LYS A 227 -11.07 7.34 12.84
CA LYS A 227 -9.83 7.71 12.14
C LYS A 227 -9.70 7.07 10.75
N TRP A 228 -10.36 5.95 10.51
CA TRP A 228 -10.40 5.33 9.19
C TRP A 228 -11.17 6.15 8.16
N ASP A 229 -12.17 6.91 8.60
CA ASP A 229 -13.06 7.68 7.74
C ASP A 229 -12.62 9.14 7.57
N LEU A 230 -11.44 9.50 8.05
CA LEU A 230 -10.87 10.82 7.79
C LEU A 230 -10.83 11.11 6.29
N ALA A 231 -11.32 12.28 5.92
CA ALA A 231 -11.32 12.75 4.54
C ALA A 231 -9.88 12.90 4.01
N THR A 232 -9.75 12.84 2.68
CA THR A 232 -8.49 13.10 2.00
C THR A 232 -7.93 14.46 2.41
N PRO A 233 -6.70 14.51 2.93
CA PRO A 233 -6.07 15.77 3.32
C PRO A 233 -5.78 16.65 2.09
N PRO A 234 -5.44 17.93 2.29
CA PRO A 234 -4.98 18.79 1.20
C PRO A 234 -3.82 18.16 0.41
N ALA A 235 -3.75 18.46 -0.87
CA ALA A 235 -2.71 17.94 -1.76
C ALA A 235 -1.29 18.23 -1.20
N GLY A 236 -0.46 17.18 -1.16
CA GLY A 236 0.89 17.22 -0.59
C GLY A 236 0.96 16.84 0.90
N ALA A 237 -0.19 16.68 1.58
CA ALA A 237 -0.25 16.22 2.98
C ALA A 237 -0.73 14.76 3.11
N GLU A 238 -0.88 14.05 1.99
CA GLU A 238 -1.42 12.67 1.97
C GLU A 238 -0.41 11.63 2.48
N HIS A 239 0.89 11.94 2.39
CA HIS A 239 1.91 11.01 2.79
C HIS A 239 2.26 11.18 4.26
N VAL A 240 1.89 10.19 5.07
CA VAL A 240 2.34 10.05 6.45
C VAL A 240 3.12 8.75 6.55
N THR A 241 4.39 8.85 6.90
CA THR A 241 5.20 7.67 7.22
C THR A 241 4.74 7.12 8.56
N ILE A 242 4.30 5.85 8.59
CA ILE A 242 3.82 5.21 9.82
C ILE A 242 4.74 4.04 10.15
N ALA A 243 5.26 4.03 11.37
CA ALA A 243 6.02 2.93 11.93
C ALA A 243 5.09 2.02 12.75
N VAL A 244 4.60 0.94 12.12
CA VAL A 244 3.75 -0.07 12.76
C VAL A 244 4.15 -1.46 12.29
N SER A 245 3.98 -2.46 13.15
CA SER A 245 4.34 -3.85 12.84
C SER A 245 3.37 -4.84 13.47
N GLY A 246 3.04 -5.91 12.73
CA GLY A 246 2.43 -7.13 13.26
C GLY A 246 3.47 -8.18 13.68
N PHE A 247 4.75 -7.98 13.36
CA PHE A 247 5.82 -8.93 13.65
C PHE A 247 5.93 -9.26 15.14
N ALA A 248 6.34 -10.50 15.45
CA ALA A 248 6.47 -11.00 16.82
C ALA A 248 5.21 -10.80 17.71
N GLY A 249 4.02 -10.99 17.12
CA GLY A 249 2.74 -10.85 17.82
C GLY A 249 2.28 -9.39 17.97
N GLY A 250 2.90 -8.46 17.28
CA GLY A 250 2.54 -7.05 17.26
C GLY A 250 3.02 -6.31 18.50
N LYS A 251 4.21 -5.74 18.43
CA LYS A 251 4.72 -4.79 19.42
C LYS A 251 4.67 -3.37 18.91
N THR A 252 4.49 -2.41 19.80
CA THR A 252 4.67 -0.99 19.47
C THR A 252 6.11 -0.79 18.99
N VAL A 253 6.27 -0.10 17.88
CA VAL A 253 7.60 0.28 17.40
C VAL A 253 8.09 1.42 18.26
N ASP A 254 9.19 1.19 19.00
CA ASP A 254 9.91 2.25 19.70
C ASP A 254 11.36 2.30 19.20
N PHE A 255 11.81 3.49 18.82
CA PHE A 255 13.17 3.68 18.32
C PHE A 255 14.22 3.51 19.40
N ARG A 256 13.84 3.63 20.69
CA ARG A 256 14.68 3.28 21.85
C ARG A 256 14.98 1.79 21.87
N ASP A 257 13.94 0.97 21.74
CA ASP A 257 14.07 -0.49 21.70
C ASP A 257 14.91 -0.95 20.48
N LEU A 258 14.75 -0.27 19.34
CA LEU A 258 15.58 -0.55 18.16
C LEU A 258 17.05 -0.23 18.42
N ALA A 259 17.36 0.91 19.04
CA ALA A 259 18.72 1.27 19.44
C ALA A 259 19.30 0.29 20.48
N ASP A 260 18.51 -0.06 21.49
CA ASP A 260 18.92 -1.01 22.54
C ASP A 260 19.16 -2.42 21.97
N SER A 261 18.47 -2.80 20.89
CA SER A 261 18.74 -4.04 20.16
C SER A 261 20.08 -4.03 19.39
N GLY A 262 20.74 -2.87 19.30
CA GLY A 262 21.99 -2.66 18.59
C GLY A 262 21.84 -2.15 17.16
N ILE A 263 20.68 -1.58 16.78
CA ILE A 263 20.52 -0.84 15.53
C ILE A 263 21.06 0.58 15.73
N THR A 264 21.99 1.01 14.89
CA THR A 264 22.52 2.38 14.92
C THR A 264 21.52 3.33 14.22
N LEU A 265 20.94 4.25 14.98
CA LEU A 265 19.99 5.22 14.45
C LEU A 265 20.71 6.45 13.87
N LEU A 266 20.22 6.92 12.73
CA LEU A 266 20.76 8.06 11.97
C LEU A 266 19.62 9.02 11.63
N GLY A 267 19.96 10.31 11.44
CA GLY A 267 19.01 11.26 10.87
C GLY A 267 18.67 10.97 9.41
N LEU A 268 17.88 11.82 8.79
CA LEU A 268 17.50 11.68 7.39
C LEU A 268 18.75 11.69 6.48
N THR A 269 18.86 10.71 5.60
CA THR A 269 19.93 10.65 4.59
C THR A 269 19.82 11.85 3.65
N SER A 270 20.87 12.66 3.56
CA SER A 270 20.85 13.95 2.86
C SER A 270 21.68 14.01 1.60
N SER A 271 22.90 13.50 1.64
CA SER A 271 23.81 13.51 0.47
C SER A 271 24.86 12.42 0.54
N TYR A 272 25.47 12.15 -0.61
CA TYR A 272 26.59 11.23 -0.75
C TYR A 272 27.73 11.93 -1.49
N GLU A 273 28.95 11.79 -1.00
CA GLU A 273 30.14 12.34 -1.61
C GLU A 273 31.36 11.44 -1.33
N ASN A 274 32.01 10.94 -2.37
CA ASN A 274 33.27 10.18 -2.30
C ASN A 274 33.27 9.03 -1.26
N GLY A 275 32.19 8.25 -1.19
CA GLY A 275 32.08 7.11 -0.25
C GLY A 275 31.46 7.48 1.11
N ILE A 276 31.26 8.76 1.35
CA ILE A 276 30.70 9.28 2.62
C ILE A 276 29.23 9.64 2.43
N LEU A 277 28.37 9.03 3.25
CA LEU A 277 26.96 9.44 3.40
C LEU A 277 26.85 10.46 4.52
N LYS A 278 26.04 11.50 4.28
CA LYS A 278 25.73 12.55 5.26
C LYS A 278 24.29 12.46 5.71
N PHE A 279 24.05 12.77 6.96
CA PHE A 279 22.75 12.73 7.60
C PHE A 279 22.40 14.08 8.20
N ALA A 280 21.09 14.41 8.19
CA ALA A 280 20.57 15.62 8.79
C ALA A 280 20.64 15.58 10.32
N ASP A 281 20.66 16.75 10.93
CA ASP A 281 20.58 16.93 12.39
C ASP A 281 19.12 16.97 12.85
N ASP A 282 18.43 15.86 12.67
CA ASP A 282 16.99 15.83 12.87
C ASP A 282 16.47 14.56 13.59
N LEU A 283 17.36 13.64 13.98
CA LEU A 283 17.00 12.39 14.58
C LEU A 283 16.18 12.57 15.88
N GLU A 284 16.64 13.43 16.79
CA GLU A 284 15.92 13.74 18.05
C GLU A 284 14.52 14.29 17.74
N ARG A 285 14.43 15.24 16.83
CA ARG A 285 13.15 15.84 16.40
C ARG A 285 12.21 14.81 15.79
N ASN A 286 12.74 13.91 14.95
CA ASN A 286 11.95 12.89 14.28
C ASN A 286 11.40 11.85 15.26
N ILE A 287 12.20 11.41 16.25
CA ILE A 287 11.75 10.53 17.35
C ILE A 287 10.70 11.24 18.21
N ALA A 288 10.96 12.50 18.61
CA ALA A 288 10.01 13.29 19.41
C ALA A 288 8.66 13.50 18.70
N ARG A 289 8.66 13.63 17.38
CA ARG A 289 7.42 13.67 16.60
C ARG A 289 6.64 12.35 16.70
N GLY A 290 7.31 11.22 16.53
CA GLY A 290 6.70 9.90 16.72
C GLY A 290 6.14 9.71 18.13
N ASP A 291 6.88 10.17 19.17
CA ASP A 291 6.43 10.16 20.55
C ASP A 291 5.17 11.00 20.76
N LYS A 292 5.12 12.19 20.17
CA LYS A 292 3.93 13.05 20.23
C LYS A 292 2.72 12.39 19.59
N ASN A 293 2.87 11.71 18.45
CA ASN A 293 1.81 10.93 17.83
C ASN A 293 1.35 9.79 18.74
N TYR A 294 2.29 9.03 19.31
CA TYR A 294 2.00 7.94 20.26
C TYR A 294 1.14 8.43 21.42
N LEU A 295 1.61 9.46 22.15
CA LEU A 295 0.91 10.01 23.31
C LEU A 295 -0.46 10.61 22.93
N SER A 296 -0.60 11.23 21.75
CA SER A 296 -1.89 11.76 21.29
C SER A 296 -2.93 10.66 21.10
N VAL A 297 -2.53 9.49 20.59
CA VAL A 297 -3.43 8.35 20.45
C VAL A 297 -3.88 7.81 21.79
N LEU A 298 -2.98 7.73 22.79
CA LEU A 298 -3.34 7.32 24.16
C LEU A 298 -4.34 8.29 24.78
N THR A 299 -4.10 9.60 24.67
CA THR A 299 -4.98 10.63 25.20
C THR A 299 -6.37 10.55 24.58
N GLU A 300 -6.47 10.47 23.25
CA GLU A 300 -7.76 10.34 22.55
C GLU A 300 -8.49 9.04 22.94
N ALA A 301 -7.75 7.95 23.17
CA ALA A 301 -8.32 6.69 23.63
C ALA A 301 -8.88 6.80 25.05
N ASP A 302 -8.17 7.45 25.99
CA ASP A 302 -8.62 7.67 27.36
C ASP A 302 -9.85 8.58 27.40
N GLU A 303 -9.89 9.64 26.60
CA GLU A 303 -11.06 10.51 26.44
C GLU A 303 -12.27 9.72 25.92
N PHE A 304 -12.08 8.88 24.91
CA PHE A 304 -13.15 8.03 24.36
C PHE A 304 -13.67 7.04 25.41
N ILE A 305 -12.81 6.41 26.19
CA ILE A 305 -13.19 5.50 27.28
C ILE A 305 -14.04 6.23 28.30
N ALA A 306 -13.60 7.41 28.74
CA ALA A 306 -14.30 8.20 29.74
C ALA A 306 -15.68 8.65 29.22
N GLN A 307 -15.78 9.12 27.98
CA GLN A 307 -17.03 9.59 27.37
C GLN A 307 -18.06 8.45 27.16
N ASN A 308 -17.58 7.24 26.92
CA ASN A 308 -18.43 6.07 26.64
C ASN A 308 -18.59 5.12 27.83
N ASN A 309 -18.00 5.44 29.00
CA ASN A 309 -18.01 4.62 30.20
C ASN A 309 -17.55 3.18 29.94
N LEU A 310 -16.48 3.00 29.17
CA LEU A 310 -15.95 1.67 28.85
C LEU A 310 -15.14 1.11 30.02
N ASP A 311 -15.38 -0.16 30.34
CA ASP A 311 -14.59 -0.90 31.33
C ASP A 311 -13.40 -1.59 30.63
N LEU A 312 -12.30 -0.84 30.45
CA LEU A 312 -11.03 -1.35 29.91
C LEU A 312 -9.93 -1.26 30.97
N PRO A 313 -8.98 -2.20 30.99
CA PRO A 313 -7.92 -2.23 32.00
C PRO A 313 -7.10 -0.92 31.95
N PRO A 314 -6.76 -0.28 33.09
CA PRO A 314 -5.89 0.88 33.09
C PRO A 314 -4.45 0.47 32.69
N GLU A 315 -3.73 1.38 32.02
CA GLU A 315 -2.36 1.17 31.55
C GLU A 315 -1.55 2.48 31.68
N PRO A 316 -1.40 3.02 32.91
CA PRO A 316 -0.77 4.33 33.13
C PRO A 316 0.72 4.35 32.72
N GLU A 317 1.42 3.22 32.78
CA GLU A 317 2.80 3.06 32.37
C GLU A 317 3.01 3.35 30.87
N ALA A 318 2.00 3.18 30.03
CA ALA A 318 2.08 3.49 28.61
C ALA A 318 2.36 4.98 28.32
N HIS A 319 2.03 5.88 29.23
CA HIS A 319 2.31 7.31 29.11
C HIS A 319 3.76 7.69 29.48
N VAL A 320 4.55 6.74 29.98
CA VAL A 320 5.93 6.99 30.40
C VAL A 320 6.88 6.62 29.25
N LEU A 321 7.53 7.62 28.67
CA LEU A 321 8.56 7.42 27.64
C LEU A 321 9.93 7.23 28.29
N GLY A 322 10.74 6.34 27.71
CA GLY A 322 12.14 6.20 28.07
C GLY A 322 13.01 7.38 27.65
N PRO A 323 14.28 7.46 28.07
CA PRO A 323 15.22 8.48 27.65
C PRO A 323 15.48 8.38 26.14
N MET A 324 15.88 9.51 25.51
CA MET A 324 16.29 9.49 24.11
C MET A 324 17.50 8.58 23.89
N PRO A 325 17.57 7.87 22.75
CA PRO A 325 18.75 7.09 22.36
C PRO A 325 20.01 7.98 22.30
N LYS A 326 21.16 7.41 22.58
CA LYS A 326 22.44 8.16 22.58
C LYS A 326 22.72 8.80 21.21
N GLU A 327 22.30 8.18 20.12
CA GLU A 327 22.45 8.69 18.76
C GLU A 327 21.57 9.91 18.50
N ALA A 328 20.46 10.07 19.20
CA ALA A 328 19.63 11.27 19.11
C ALA A 328 20.28 12.45 19.85
N VAL A 329 20.96 12.19 20.96
CA VAL A 329 21.65 13.19 21.77
C VAL A 329 23.01 13.57 21.15
N ASN A 330 23.74 12.59 20.59
CA ASN A 330 25.03 12.76 19.94
C ASN A 330 24.96 12.19 18.51
N PRO A 331 24.37 12.91 17.56
CA PRO A 331 24.05 12.37 16.25
C PRO A 331 25.28 12.13 15.38
N ILE A 332 25.27 10.96 14.72
CA ILE A 332 26.22 10.65 13.66
C ILE A 332 25.81 11.40 12.42
N ARG A 333 26.66 12.33 11.95
CA ARG A 333 26.37 13.22 10.82
C ARG A 333 26.86 12.70 9.49
N GLU A 334 27.87 11.83 9.50
CA GLU A 334 28.46 11.26 8.31
C GLU A 334 29.00 9.87 8.61
N ILE A 335 28.96 9.01 7.62
CA ILE A 335 29.51 7.67 7.66
C ILE A 335 30.28 7.42 6.36
N ASP A 336 31.54 7.05 6.47
CA ASP A 336 32.27 6.41 5.40
C ASP A 336 31.81 4.95 5.30
N LEU A 337 31.15 4.61 4.19
CA LEU A 337 30.54 3.29 4.00
C LEU A 337 31.55 2.15 4.10
N ALA A 338 32.73 2.33 3.50
CA ALA A 338 33.79 1.31 3.50
C ALA A 338 34.39 1.14 4.89
N ALA A 339 34.71 2.24 5.58
CA ALA A 339 35.27 2.20 6.93
C ALA A 339 34.28 1.63 7.96
N ALA A 340 32.99 1.84 7.77
CA ALA A 340 31.93 1.27 8.60
C ALA A 340 31.56 -0.18 8.21
N GLY A 341 32.16 -0.74 7.17
CA GLY A 341 31.86 -2.08 6.68
C GLY A 341 30.44 -2.23 6.10
N ILE A 342 29.83 -1.12 5.67
CA ILE A 342 28.50 -1.13 5.06
C ILE A 342 28.63 -1.57 3.60
N THR A 343 28.07 -2.73 3.29
CA THR A 343 28.12 -3.35 1.96
C THR A 343 26.81 -3.20 1.21
N THR A 344 25.72 -2.85 1.92
CA THR A 344 24.38 -2.76 1.33
C THR A 344 23.65 -1.51 1.81
N ILE A 345 22.99 -0.83 0.87
CA ILE A 345 21.98 0.19 1.13
C ILE A 345 20.61 -0.34 0.71
N LEU A 346 19.67 -0.46 1.65
CA LEU A 346 18.31 -0.89 1.42
C LEU A 346 17.37 0.30 1.48
N TRP A 347 16.76 0.62 0.34
CA TRP A 347 15.85 1.73 0.21
C TRP A 347 14.42 1.35 0.59
N ALA A 348 13.96 1.71 1.78
CA ALA A 348 12.58 1.57 2.24
C ALA A 348 11.81 2.90 2.08
N THR A 349 11.98 3.51 0.92
CA THR A 349 11.59 4.89 0.61
C THR A 349 10.26 5.01 -0.15
N GLY A 350 9.47 3.93 -0.14
CA GLY A 350 8.12 3.91 -0.69
C GLY A 350 8.07 3.74 -2.21
N TYR A 351 6.95 4.12 -2.81
CA TYR A 351 6.62 3.84 -4.20
C TYR A 351 6.03 5.05 -4.90
N ALA A 352 6.24 5.12 -6.20
CA ALA A 352 5.54 6.00 -7.13
C ALA A 352 4.46 5.23 -7.88
N THR A 353 3.43 5.95 -8.34
CA THR A 353 2.40 5.40 -9.23
C THR A 353 2.82 5.49 -10.68
N ASP A 354 2.38 4.54 -11.50
CA ASP A 354 2.60 4.50 -12.93
C ASP A 354 1.31 4.17 -13.68
N TYR A 355 0.81 5.16 -14.39
CA TYR A 355 -0.36 5.07 -15.26
C TYR A 355 -0.02 5.33 -16.72
N SER A 356 1.23 5.13 -17.16
CA SER A 356 1.69 5.36 -18.54
C SER A 356 0.93 4.54 -19.59
N TRP A 357 0.29 3.45 -19.16
CA TRP A 357 -0.58 2.62 -19.98
C TRP A 357 -1.99 3.22 -20.20
N LEU A 358 -2.42 4.20 -19.39
CA LEU A 358 -3.76 4.80 -19.45
C LEU A 358 -3.75 6.08 -20.29
N ASN A 359 -3.97 5.93 -21.58
CA ASN A 359 -3.89 7.01 -22.58
C ASN A 359 -5.29 7.57 -22.91
N VAL A 360 -6.01 8.00 -21.84
CA VAL A 360 -7.36 8.56 -21.97
C VAL A 360 -7.33 10.02 -21.54
N PRO A 361 -7.65 10.98 -22.43
CA PRO A 361 -7.66 12.40 -22.10
C PRO A 361 -8.55 12.70 -20.89
N GLY A 362 -8.02 13.46 -19.92
CA GLY A 362 -8.71 13.83 -18.68
C GLY A 362 -8.71 12.76 -17.57
N ALA A 363 -8.19 11.55 -17.84
CA ALA A 363 -8.07 10.52 -16.79
C ALA A 363 -6.93 10.81 -15.80
N LEU A 364 -5.88 11.46 -16.29
CA LEU A 364 -4.71 11.82 -15.48
C LEU A 364 -4.50 13.34 -15.48
N THR A 365 -3.87 13.85 -14.43
CA THR A 365 -3.35 15.22 -14.36
C THR A 365 -2.09 15.36 -15.20
N ASP A 366 -1.61 16.58 -15.41
CA ASP A 366 -0.34 16.85 -16.11
C ASP A 366 0.87 16.20 -15.43
N ALA A 367 0.77 15.94 -14.13
CA ALA A 367 1.79 15.22 -13.37
C ALA A 367 1.66 13.68 -13.45
N GLY A 368 0.77 13.15 -14.30
CA GLY A 368 0.55 11.71 -14.45
C GLY A 368 -0.18 11.02 -13.28
N LYS A 369 -0.76 11.80 -12.36
CA LYS A 369 -1.55 11.27 -11.25
C LYS A 369 -3.02 11.12 -11.66
N PRO A 370 -3.78 10.17 -11.07
CA PRO A 370 -5.21 10.02 -11.29
C PRO A 370 -5.99 11.32 -11.09
N ALA A 371 -6.78 11.72 -12.07
CA ALA A 371 -7.69 12.87 -11.97
C ALA A 371 -9.10 12.34 -11.65
N HIS A 372 -9.47 12.40 -10.37
CA HIS A 372 -10.70 11.76 -9.89
C HIS A 372 -11.32 12.43 -8.66
N GLN A 373 -12.58 12.10 -8.40
CA GLN A 373 -13.25 12.31 -7.12
C GLN A 373 -13.76 10.95 -6.59
N ARG A 374 -13.29 10.49 -5.44
CA ARG A 374 -13.62 9.19 -4.83
C ARG A 374 -13.45 8.00 -5.81
N GLY A 375 -12.42 8.03 -6.63
CA GLY A 375 -12.15 6.99 -7.63
C GLY A 375 -12.92 7.13 -8.94
N VAL A 376 -13.93 7.98 -9.05
CA VAL A 376 -14.60 8.30 -10.32
C VAL A 376 -13.75 9.32 -11.07
N SER A 377 -13.23 8.94 -12.23
CA SER A 377 -12.38 9.81 -13.04
C SER A 377 -13.14 10.98 -13.67
N ASN A 378 -12.40 12.08 -13.96
CA ASN A 378 -12.90 13.15 -14.80
C ASN A 378 -13.15 12.68 -16.27
N ALA A 379 -12.52 11.59 -16.68
CA ALA A 379 -12.80 10.92 -17.96
C ALA A 379 -13.91 9.87 -17.76
N ASN A 380 -15.09 10.13 -18.33
CA ASN A 380 -16.24 9.24 -18.20
C ASN A 380 -15.92 7.80 -18.59
N GLY A 381 -16.23 6.85 -17.68
CA GLY A 381 -16.01 5.41 -17.89
C GLY A 381 -14.68 4.90 -17.37
N ILE A 382 -13.80 5.77 -16.87
CA ILE A 382 -12.58 5.39 -16.16
C ILE A 382 -12.81 5.50 -14.66
N TYR A 383 -12.29 4.53 -13.91
CA TYR A 383 -12.36 4.48 -12.45
C TYR A 383 -11.00 4.08 -11.87
N PHE A 384 -10.68 4.59 -10.68
CA PHE A 384 -9.47 4.25 -9.93
C PHE A 384 -9.84 3.60 -8.61
N LEU A 385 -9.13 2.53 -8.22
CA LEU A 385 -9.40 1.78 -7.01
C LEU A 385 -8.11 1.34 -6.31
N GLY A 386 -8.14 1.34 -4.97
CA GLY A 386 -7.03 0.86 -4.15
C GLY A 386 -5.88 1.86 -3.98
N GLN A 387 -6.10 3.14 -4.28
CA GLN A 387 -5.14 4.20 -4.01
C GLN A 387 -5.23 4.66 -2.55
N ALA A 388 -4.09 5.08 -1.99
CA ALA A 388 -4.09 5.76 -0.71
C ALA A 388 -4.96 7.03 -0.80
N TRP A 389 -5.77 7.25 0.21
CA TRP A 389 -6.65 8.43 0.29
C TRP A 389 -7.62 8.59 -0.90
N LEU A 390 -8.01 7.51 -1.57
CA LEU A 390 -8.93 7.58 -2.71
C LEU A 390 -10.25 8.28 -2.35
N SER A 391 -10.83 7.93 -1.21
CA SER A 391 -12.03 8.55 -0.62
C SER A 391 -11.83 8.92 0.85
N ARG A 392 -10.94 8.22 1.55
CA ARG A 392 -10.66 8.33 2.99
C ARG A 392 -9.34 7.65 3.34
N ARG A 393 -8.91 7.80 4.60
CA ARG A 393 -7.69 7.17 5.11
C ARG A 393 -7.65 5.65 4.86
N GLY A 394 -8.77 4.97 5.06
CA GLY A 394 -8.88 3.51 4.93
C GLY A 394 -8.79 2.96 3.51
N SER A 395 -8.87 3.80 2.46
CA SER A 395 -9.08 3.38 1.06
C SER A 395 -8.10 2.36 0.50
N ALA A 396 -6.82 2.40 0.90
CA ALA A 396 -5.80 1.47 0.39
C ALA A 396 -5.64 0.20 1.24
N PHE A 397 -6.30 0.13 2.39
CA PHE A 397 -6.24 -1.04 3.29
C PHE A 397 -7.19 -2.14 2.83
N ILE A 398 -6.94 -3.39 3.23
CA ILE A 398 -7.71 -4.56 2.78
C ILE A 398 -9.21 -4.35 3.01
N TRP A 399 -9.64 -4.10 4.24
CA TRP A 399 -11.07 -3.90 4.50
C TRP A 399 -11.62 -2.63 3.83
N GLY A 400 -10.84 -1.57 3.75
CA GLY A 400 -11.28 -0.26 3.25
C GLY A 400 -11.51 -0.25 1.74
N VAL A 401 -10.67 -0.93 0.96
CA VAL A 401 -10.79 -1.01 -0.49
C VAL A 401 -12.07 -1.74 -0.92
N TRP A 402 -12.56 -2.68 -0.11
CA TRP A 402 -13.81 -3.38 -0.38
C TRP A 402 -15.00 -2.42 -0.44
N HIS A 403 -15.06 -1.45 0.47
CA HIS A 403 -16.12 -0.42 0.49
C HIS A 403 -16.01 0.56 -0.68
N ASP A 404 -14.80 0.94 -1.07
CA ASP A 404 -14.60 1.79 -2.24
C ASP A 404 -14.95 1.05 -3.53
N ALA A 405 -14.64 -0.25 -3.61
CA ALA A 405 -15.06 -1.10 -4.73
C ALA A 405 -16.58 -1.18 -4.88
N LYS A 406 -17.30 -1.32 -3.74
CA LYS A 406 -18.76 -1.28 -3.72
C LYS A 406 -19.30 0.03 -4.27
N PHE A 407 -18.76 1.15 -3.79
CA PHE A 407 -19.17 2.48 -4.26
C PHE A 407 -18.97 2.63 -5.77
N LEU A 408 -17.83 2.19 -6.31
CA LEU A 408 -17.55 2.29 -7.74
C LEU A 408 -18.44 1.36 -8.58
N ALA A 409 -18.74 0.16 -8.10
CA ALA A 409 -19.70 -0.73 -8.77
C ALA A 409 -21.10 -0.13 -8.81
N ASP A 410 -21.57 0.49 -7.71
CA ASP A 410 -22.83 1.22 -7.66
C ASP A 410 -22.84 2.40 -8.68
N GLN A 411 -21.72 3.14 -8.82
CA GLN A 411 -21.58 4.21 -9.82
C GLN A 411 -21.66 3.67 -11.25
N ILE A 412 -21.03 2.55 -11.56
CA ILE A 412 -21.13 1.90 -12.87
C ILE A 412 -22.56 1.49 -13.15
N GLN A 413 -23.28 0.92 -12.17
CA GLN A 413 -24.67 0.52 -12.32
C GLN A 413 -25.58 1.72 -12.57
N ILE A 414 -25.38 2.84 -11.88
CA ILE A 414 -26.10 4.10 -12.11
C ILE A 414 -25.85 4.58 -13.55
N GLN A 415 -24.62 4.61 -14.03
CA GLN A 415 -24.30 5.02 -15.40
C GLN A 415 -24.95 4.09 -16.45
N ARG A 416 -24.99 2.78 -16.20
CA ARG A 416 -25.73 1.82 -17.05
C ARG A 416 -27.21 2.19 -17.16
N SER A 417 -27.83 2.50 -16.02
CA SER A 417 -29.24 2.86 -15.97
C SER A 417 -29.55 4.13 -16.79
N TYR A 418 -28.69 5.16 -16.68
CA TYR A 418 -28.86 6.37 -17.48
C TYR A 418 -28.67 6.10 -18.98
N LYS A 419 -27.65 5.33 -19.37
CA LYS A 419 -27.40 5.01 -20.79
C LYS A 419 -28.47 4.09 -21.42
N SER A 420 -29.14 3.26 -20.63
CA SER A 420 -30.23 2.39 -21.08
C SER A 420 -31.59 3.09 -21.12
N TYR A 421 -31.71 4.29 -20.56
CA TYR A 421 -32.98 5.03 -20.52
C TYR A 421 -33.32 5.59 -21.91
N ALA A 422 -34.21 4.90 -22.60
CA ALA A 422 -34.68 5.25 -23.96
C ALA A 422 -35.94 6.16 -23.98
N GLY A 423 -36.31 6.70 -22.82
CA GLY A 423 -37.69 7.14 -22.54
C GLY A 423 -38.09 8.53 -22.99
N SER A 424 -37.23 9.41 -23.51
CA SER A 424 -37.61 10.81 -23.77
C SER A 424 -37.66 11.23 -25.24
N ALA A 425 -37.25 10.41 -26.16
CA ALA A 425 -37.30 10.74 -27.60
C ALA A 425 -38.73 10.69 -28.22
N ARG A 426 -39.76 10.32 -27.42
CA ARG A 426 -41.16 10.17 -27.90
C ARG A 426 -42.11 11.31 -27.55
N ILE A 427 -41.64 12.38 -26.91
CA ILE A 427 -42.52 13.47 -26.49
C ILE A 427 -42.04 14.82 -27.04
N ILE A 428 -41.65 14.89 -28.28
CA ILE A 428 -41.64 16.15 -29.03
C ILE A 428 -42.14 15.80 -30.44
N ASN A 429 -43.44 15.72 -30.58
CA ASN A 429 -44.19 15.96 -31.84
C ASN A 429 -45.07 17.16 -31.64
#